data_6d6d8a922754929cb77546cc4c0d704f
#
_entry.id   6d6d8a922754929cb77546cc4c0d704f
#
_cell.length_a   1.000
_cell.length_b   1.000
_cell.length_c   1.000
_cell.angle_alpha   90.00
_cell.angle_beta   90.00
_cell.angle_gamma   90.00
#
_symmetry.space_group_name_H-M   'P 1'
#
loop_
_entity.id
_entity.type
_entity.pdbx_description
1 polymer ?
#
loop_
_entity_poly.entity_id
_entity_poly.type
_entity_poly.pdbx_seq_one_letter_code
_entity_poly.pdbx_strand_id
1 'polypeptide(L)'
;YISRLLKPLGIVCSRLAYGIPMGAATTMMVSGEPLPEYVKCFVEDCGYTSVWDQFSKELKEQFGLPKFPLMHTASWLCDRTKGWNFTEASSLEQVKKCTLPMLFIHGEKDDYVPTWMVYELYQAKPEPKELWTVPNADHATSYKLNKKEYTEKVKLFTNKYIR
;
A
#
# COMPACT_ATOMS: atom_id res chain seq x y z
N TYR A 1 -18.16 3.22 7.56
CA TYR A 1 -16.94 3.98 7.93
C TYR A 1 -16.02 4.14 6.72
N ILE A 2 -15.75 3.06 5.98
CA ILE A 2 -14.87 3.02 4.79
C ILE A 2 -15.40 3.87 3.64
N SER A 3 -16.70 3.87 3.39
CA SER A 3 -17.31 4.72 2.34
C SER A 3 -17.16 6.22 2.61
N ARG A 4 -16.99 6.61 3.88
CA ARG A 4 -16.68 8.00 4.27
C ARG A 4 -15.20 8.36 4.11
N LEU A 5 -14.29 7.38 4.24
CA LEU A 5 -12.83 7.58 4.05
C LEU A 5 -12.43 7.62 2.57
N LEU A 6 -13.11 6.86 1.71
CA LEU A 6 -12.79 6.81 0.29
C LEU A 6 -13.37 7.98 -0.52
N LYS A 7 -14.48 8.60 -0.09
CA LYS A 7 -15.07 9.78 -0.75
C LYS A 7 -14.16 11.01 -0.82
N PRO A 8 -13.40 11.38 0.24
CA PRO A 8 -12.54 12.56 0.18
C PRO A 8 -11.29 12.38 -0.68
N LEU A 9 -10.86 11.15 -0.94
CA LEU A 9 -9.63 10.86 -1.71
C LEU A 9 -9.84 10.89 -3.22
N GLY A 10 -11.07 11.10 -3.71
CA GLY A 10 -11.37 11.26 -5.15
C GLY A 10 -11.06 10.03 -6.03
N ILE A 11 -10.76 8.87 -5.43
CA ILE A 11 -10.16 7.70 -6.08
C ILE A 11 -11.14 6.52 -6.15
N VAL A 12 -12.42 6.77 -6.04
CA VAL A 12 -13.41 5.71 -6.22
C VAL A 12 -14.09 5.87 -7.59
N CYS A 13 -13.41 5.39 -8.60
CA CYS A 13 -14.17 4.75 -9.66
C CYS A 13 -14.87 3.55 -9.02
N SER A 14 -16.17 3.42 -9.15
CA SER A 14 -17.05 2.54 -8.34
C SER A 14 -16.68 1.04 -8.30
N ARG A 15 -15.56 0.62 -8.83
CA ARG A 15 -15.13 -0.78 -8.92
C ARG A 15 -13.63 -1.02 -8.66
N LEU A 16 -12.80 0.04 -8.70
CA LEU A 16 -11.36 0.00 -8.51
C LEU A 16 -10.95 0.87 -7.32
N ALA A 17 -10.20 0.33 -6.37
CA ALA A 17 -9.47 1.13 -5.40
C ALA A 17 -8.00 1.22 -5.84
N TYR A 18 -7.52 2.43 -6.04
CA TYR A 18 -6.18 2.73 -6.50
C TYR A 18 -5.49 3.72 -5.56
N GLY A 19 -4.24 3.46 -5.22
CA GLY A 19 -3.47 4.31 -4.32
C GLY A 19 -2.00 4.43 -4.72
N ILE A 20 -1.44 5.63 -4.52
CA ILE A 20 -0.01 5.96 -4.69
C ILE A 20 0.49 6.50 -3.35
N PRO A 21 1.70 6.33 -2.98
CA PRO A 21 2.40 5.97 -1.75
C PRO A 21 1.51 5.84 -0.51
N MET A 22 1.11 6.93 0.11
CA MET A 22 0.22 6.88 1.29
C MET A 22 -1.15 6.29 0.95
N GLY A 23 -1.66 6.56 -0.26
CA GLY A 23 -2.88 5.94 -0.77
C GLY A 23 -2.73 4.44 -1.01
N ALA A 24 -1.55 3.96 -1.41
CA ALA A 24 -1.27 2.53 -1.59
C ALA A 24 -1.38 1.78 -0.26
N ALA A 25 -0.73 2.26 0.80
CA ALA A 25 -0.86 1.68 2.13
C ALA A 25 -2.32 1.70 2.62
N THR A 26 -3.03 2.83 2.45
CA THR A 26 -4.45 2.93 2.81
C THR A 26 -5.30 1.94 2.01
N THR A 27 -5.05 1.79 0.71
CA THR A 27 -5.74 0.85 -0.18
C THR A 27 -5.54 -0.59 0.29
N MET A 28 -4.31 -0.96 0.66
CA MET A 28 -4.01 -2.29 1.20
C MET A 28 -4.63 -2.51 2.58
N MET A 29 -4.56 -1.51 3.48
CA MET A 29 -5.18 -1.60 4.81
C MET A 29 -6.70 -1.79 4.73
N VAL A 30 -7.35 -1.14 3.77
CA VAL A 30 -8.79 -1.28 3.53
C VAL A 30 -9.14 -2.63 2.89
N SER A 31 -8.22 -3.24 2.14
CA SER A 31 -8.49 -4.46 1.36
C SER A 31 -8.84 -5.68 2.20
N GLY A 32 -8.43 -5.70 3.47
CA GLY A 32 -8.72 -6.78 4.42
C GLY A 32 -10.00 -6.59 5.24
N GLU A 33 -10.70 -5.46 5.04
CA GLU A 33 -11.93 -5.13 5.76
C GLU A 33 -13.19 -5.56 4.97
N PRO A 34 -14.36 -5.65 5.60
CA PRO A 34 -15.62 -5.86 4.89
C PRO A 34 -15.86 -4.75 3.86
N LEU A 35 -15.90 -5.11 2.58
CA LEU A 35 -15.99 -4.18 1.46
C LEU A 35 -17.38 -4.21 0.82
N PRO A 36 -17.83 -3.06 0.28
CA PRO A 36 -19.02 -3.04 -0.57
C PRO A 36 -18.81 -3.91 -1.82
N GLU A 37 -19.86 -4.59 -2.27
CA GLU A 37 -19.83 -5.52 -3.42
C GLU A 37 -19.38 -4.89 -4.74
N TYR A 38 -19.47 -3.56 -4.86
CA TYR A 38 -19.03 -2.85 -6.05
C TYR A 38 -17.51 -2.72 -6.15
N VAL A 39 -16.74 -2.95 -5.08
CA VAL A 39 -15.27 -3.00 -5.14
C VAL A 39 -14.87 -4.35 -5.75
N LYS A 40 -14.13 -4.32 -6.86
CA LYS A 40 -13.80 -5.53 -7.61
C LYS A 40 -12.32 -5.87 -7.63
N CYS A 41 -11.44 -4.88 -7.55
CA CYS A 41 -10.00 -5.09 -7.52
C CYS A 41 -9.27 -3.90 -6.90
N PHE A 42 -7.99 -4.11 -6.62
CA PHE A 42 -7.09 -3.12 -6.05
C PHE A 42 -5.86 -2.94 -6.94
N VAL A 43 -5.37 -1.70 -6.99
CA VAL A 43 -4.05 -1.38 -7.55
C VAL A 43 -3.32 -0.53 -6.52
N GLU A 44 -2.16 -0.98 -6.11
CA GLU A 44 -1.28 -0.22 -5.22
C GLU A 44 0.05 0.08 -5.91
N ASP A 45 0.63 1.24 -5.65
CA ASP A 45 1.91 1.67 -6.21
C ASP A 45 2.77 2.27 -5.09
N CYS A 46 3.90 1.63 -4.81
CA CYS A 46 4.87 1.99 -3.78
C CYS A 46 4.34 1.95 -2.33
N GLY A 47 3.50 0.99 -1.99
CA GLY A 47 3.00 0.82 -0.62
C GLY A 47 4.00 0.11 0.29
N TYR A 48 3.89 0.36 1.60
CA TYR A 48 4.73 -0.21 2.64
C TYR A 48 4.04 -1.31 3.45
N THR A 49 4.82 -2.17 4.10
CA THR A 49 4.34 -3.31 4.91
C THR A 49 3.57 -2.89 6.15
N SER A 50 4.08 -1.88 6.87
CA SER A 50 3.43 -1.33 8.07
C SER A 50 3.94 0.08 8.38
N VAL A 51 3.16 0.84 9.14
CA VAL A 51 3.62 2.13 9.69
C VAL A 51 4.84 1.93 10.58
N TRP A 52 4.89 0.82 11.32
CA TRP A 52 6.04 0.48 12.16
C TRP A 52 7.32 0.31 11.35
N ASP A 53 7.28 -0.44 10.25
CA ASP A 53 8.47 -0.69 9.43
C ASP A 53 8.95 0.56 8.73
N GLN A 54 8.02 1.30 8.11
CA GLN A 54 8.33 2.55 7.41
C GLN A 54 8.92 3.59 8.36
N PHE A 55 8.27 3.85 9.49
CA PHE A 55 8.79 4.84 10.45
C PHE A 55 10.08 4.40 11.11
N SER A 56 10.27 3.10 11.34
CA SER A 56 11.52 2.58 11.87
C SER A 56 12.69 2.78 10.92
N LYS A 57 12.45 2.62 9.60
CA LYS A 57 13.42 2.89 8.57
C LYS A 57 13.77 4.37 8.51
N GLU A 58 12.74 5.23 8.43
CA GLU A 58 12.93 6.69 8.37
C GLU A 58 13.68 7.22 9.60
N LEU A 59 13.33 6.74 10.79
CA LEU A 59 14.02 7.13 12.03
C LEU A 59 15.53 6.82 11.97
N LYS A 60 15.87 5.64 11.45
CA LYS A 60 17.27 5.23 11.30
C LYS A 60 18.00 6.01 10.22
N GLU A 61 17.38 6.19 9.05
CA GLU A 61 18.05 6.79 7.89
C GLU A 61 18.17 8.31 7.99
N GLN A 62 17.11 8.99 8.44
CA GLN A 62 17.12 10.46 8.52
C GLN A 62 17.79 10.99 9.79
N PHE A 63 17.64 10.27 10.90
CA PHE A 63 18.09 10.76 12.21
C PHE A 63 19.21 9.92 12.84
N GLY A 64 19.52 8.76 12.28
CA GLY A 64 20.53 7.84 12.87
C GLY A 64 20.11 7.27 14.22
N LEU A 65 18.81 7.34 14.58
CA LEU A 65 18.32 6.98 15.90
C LEU A 65 17.82 5.53 15.97
N PRO A 66 18.01 4.85 17.12
CA PRO A 66 17.50 3.50 17.31
C PRO A 66 15.98 3.50 17.51
N LYS A 67 15.35 2.37 17.17
CA LYS A 67 13.90 2.17 17.36
C LYS A 67 13.47 2.34 18.83
N PHE A 68 14.24 1.79 19.76
CA PHE A 68 13.98 1.92 21.21
C PHE A 68 14.74 3.13 21.77
N PRO A 69 14.12 3.95 22.63
CA PRO A 69 12.72 3.87 23.09
C PRO A 69 11.71 4.63 22.19
N LEU A 70 12.19 5.43 21.21
CA LEU A 70 11.40 6.44 20.50
C LEU A 70 10.17 5.85 19.79
N MET A 71 10.33 4.79 19.02
CA MET A 71 9.21 4.15 18.31
C MET A 71 8.15 3.60 19.26
N HIS A 72 8.58 3.02 20.36
CA HIS A 72 7.66 2.46 21.38
C HIS A 72 6.87 3.56 22.09
N THR A 73 7.55 4.63 22.49
CA THR A 73 6.88 5.77 23.15
C THR A 73 5.96 6.52 22.18
N ALA A 74 6.37 6.73 20.94
CA ALA A 74 5.53 7.37 19.93
C ALA A 74 4.29 6.51 19.59
N SER A 75 4.47 5.20 19.43
CA SER A 75 3.36 4.26 19.18
C SER A 75 2.39 4.22 20.36
N TRP A 76 2.89 4.16 21.59
CA TRP A 76 2.08 4.22 22.81
C TRP A 76 1.30 5.55 22.92
N LEU A 77 1.95 6.68 22.63
CA LEU A 77 1.28 8.00 22.65
C LEU A 77 0.20 8.09 21.57
N CYS A 78 0.45 7.54 20.37
CA CYS A 78 -0.53 7.46 19.30
C CYS A 78 -1.75 6.64 19.73
N ASP A 79 -1.55 5.49 20.35
CA ASP A 79 -2.61 4.65 20.91
C ASP A 79 -3.47 5.43 21.92
N ARG A 80 -2.83 6.12 22.88
CA ARG A 80 -3.52 6.90 23.89
C ARG A 80 -4.29 8.11 23.37
N THR A 81 -3.81 8.75 22.29
CA THR A 81 -4.37 10.00 21.78
C THR A 81 -5.26 9.81 20.55
N LYS A 82 -5.05 8.77 19.78
CA LYS A 82 -5.73 8.51 18.49
C LYS A 82 -6.49 7.20 18.45
N GLY A 83 -6.28 6.30 19.44
CA GLY A 83 -6.97 5.01 19.53
C GLY A 83 -6.45 3.96 18.56
N TRP A 84 -5.21 4.08 18.07
CA TRP A 84 -4.51 3.07 17.27
C TRP A 84 -3.01 3.18 17.46
N ASN A 85 -2.29 2.10 17.28
CA ASN A 85 -0.83 2.06 17.40
C ASN A 85 -0.15 1.68 16.08
N PHE A 86 1.16 1.92 15.98
CA PHE A 86 1.91 1.73 14.74
C PHE A 86 1.98 0.28 14.26
N THR A 87 1.81 -0.69 15.15
CA THR A 87 1.83 -2.11 14.79
C THR A 87 0.48 -2.60 14.26
N GLU A 88 -0.62 -1.96 14.66
CA GLU A 88 -1.96 -2.26 14.12
C GLU A 88 -2.12 -1.75 12.69
N ALA A 89 -1.46 -0.64 12.35
CA ALA A 89 -1.49 -0.07 11.00
C ALA A 89 -0.55 -0.85 10.06
N SER A 90 -0.97 -2.08 9.73
CA SER A 90 -0.21 -3.03 8.92
C SER A 90 -0.94 -3.39 7.63
N SER A 91 -0.37 -2.94 6.50
CA SER A 91 -0.81 -3.39 5.17
C SER A 91 -0.60 -4.89 5.02
N LEU A 92 0.51 -5.43 5.56
CA LEU A 92 0.87 -6.83 5.49
C LEU A 92 -0.20 -7.74 6.11
N GLU A 93 -0.73 -7.37 7.28
CA GLU A 93 -1.77 -8.16 7.95
C GLU A 93 -3.12 -8.06 7.23
N GLN A 94 -3.40 -6.94 6.57
CA GLN A 94 -4.65 -6.75 5.85
C GLN A 94 -4.66 -7.44 4.48
N VAL A 95 -3.54 -7.40 3.73
CA VAL A 95 -3.51 -8.10 2.43
C VAL A 95 -3.63 -9.62 2.56
N LYS A 96 -3.21 -10.22 3.69
CA LYS A 96 -3.43 -11.64 3.99
C LYS A 96 -4.90 -12.03 3.99
N LYS A 97 -5.78 -11.11 4.38
CA LYS A 97 -7.24 -11.31 4.46
C LYS A 97 -7.95 -10.99 3.14
N CYS A 98 -7.28 -10.24 2.25
CA CYS A 98 -7.87 -9.78 1.01
C CYS A 98 -8.06 -10.92 0.01
N THR A 99 -9.29 -11.20 -0.38
CA THR A 99 -9.64 -12.20 -1.41
C THR A 99 -9.83 -11.61 -2.80
N LEU A 100 -9.95 -10.27 -2.91
CA LEU A 100 -10.13 -9.60 -4.19
C LEU A 100 -8.79 -9.48 -4.95
N PRO A 101 -8.83 -9.39 -6.29
CA PRO A 101 -7.63 -9.21 -7.10
C PRO A 101 -6.84 -7.97 -6.72
N MET A 102 -5.50 -8.08 -6.68
CA MET A 102 -4.62 -6.96 -6.37
C MET A 102 -3.42 -6.94 -7.32
N LEU A 103 -3.16 -5.78 -7.93
CA LEU A 103 -1.96 -5.47 -8.68
C LEU A 103 -1.02 -4.65 -7.81
N PHE A 104 0.17 -5.18 -7.61
CA PHE A 104 1.27 -4.51 -6.93
C PHE A 104 2.21 -3.88 -7.95
N ILE A 105 2.51 -2.60 -7.80
CA ILE A 105 3.47 -1.86 -8.63
C ILE A 105 4.53 -1.25 -7.72
N HIS A 106 5.81 -1.36 -8.08
CA HIS A 106 6.88 -0.80 -7.25
C HIS A 106 8.11 -0.44 -8.08
N GLY A 107 8.76 0.67 -7.73
CA GLY A 107 10.03 1.04 -8.35
C GLY A 107 11.19 0.18 -7.83
N GLU A 108 12.05 -0.31 -8.72
CA GLU A 108 13.20 -1.14 -8.31
C GLU A 108 14.30 -0.35 -7.59
N LYS A 109 14.30 0.97 -7.77
CA LYS A 109 15.24 1.89 -7.09
C LYS A 109 14.58 2.73 -6.00
N ASP A 110 13.40 2.29 -5.52
CA ASP A 110 12.71 2.96 -4.43
C ASP A 110 13.49 2.75 -3.12
N ASP A 111 14.16 3.80 -2.66
CA ASP A 111 14.89 3.84 -1.41
C ASP A 111 14.06 4.43 -0.26
N TYR A 112 12.97 5.16 -0.58
CA TYR A 112 12.06 5.69 0.43
C TYR A 112 11.13 4.60 0.99
N VAL A 113 10.49 3.81 0.12
CA VAL A 113 9.82 2.55 0.49
C VAL A 113 10.60 1.41 -0.17
N PRO A 114 11.47 0.71 0.57
CA PRO A 114 12.36 -0.28 -0.03
C PRO A 114 11.60 -1.38 -0.79
N THR A 115 12.10 -1.74 -1.96
CA THR A 115 11.48 -2.73 -2.86
C THR A 115 11.23 -4.10 -2.20
N TRP A 116 12.01 -4.48 -1.17
CA TRP A 116 11.75 -5.73 -0.44
C TRP A 116 10.35 -5.78 0.19
N MET A 117 9.78 -4.61 0.55
CA MET A 117 8.45 -4.54 1.16
C MET A 117 7.36 -5.03 0.20
N VAL A 118 7.44 -4.70 -1.09
CA VAL A 118 6.44 -5.20 -2.06
C VAL A 118 6.53 -6.70 -2.25
N TYR A 119 7.72 -7.30 -2.15
CA TYR A 119 7.85 -8.75 -2.24
C TYR A 119 7.19 -9.46 -1.06
N GLU A 120 7.34 -8.93 0.16
CA GLU A 120 6.65 -9.49 1.34
C GLU A 120 5.13 -9.35 1.23
N LEU A 121 4.64 -8.18 0.82
CA LEU A 121 3.21 -7.92 0.58
C LEU A 121 2.65 -8.88 -0.48
N TYR A 122 3.36 -9.02 -1.61
CA TYR A 122 2.96 -9.91 -2.68
C TYR A 122 2.93 -11.37 -2.23
N GLN A 123 3.94 -11.84 -1.50
CA GLN A 123 3.97 -13.20 -0.97
C GLN A 123 2.82 -13.47 0.00
N ALA A 124 2.52 -12.53 0.88
CA ALA A 124 1.49 -12.67 1.90
C ALA A 124 0.06 -12.65 1.35
N LYS A 125 -0.17 -11.94 0.22
CA LYS A 125 -1.48 -11.81 -0.42
C LYS A 125 -1.90 -13.13 -1.06
N PRO A 126 -3.09 -13.70 -0.74
CA PRO A 126 -3.65 -14.83 -1.49
C PRO A 126 -3.95 -14.47 -2.96
N GLU A 127 -4.04 -15.48 -3.84
CA GLU A 127 -4.50 -15.26 -5.22
C GLU A 127 -5.96 -14.73 -5.26
N PRO A 128 -6.36 -13.96 -6.29
CA PRO A 128 -5.55 -13.54 -7.45
C PRO A 128 -4.70 -12.29 -7.17
N LYS A 129 -3.47 -12.29 -7.67
CA LYS A 129 -2.51 -11.18 -7.51
C LYS A 129 -1.57 -11.08 -8.71
N GLU A 130 -1.10 -9.87 -9.00
CA GLU A 130 -0.07 -9.61 -10.00
C GLU A 130 0.99 -8.66 -9.41
N LEU A 131 2.24 -8.80 -9.83
CA LEU A 131 3.34 -7.92 -9.43
C LEU A 131 4.02 -7.37 -10.68
N TRP A 132 4.30 -6.09 -10.66
CA TRP A 132 5.15 -5.42 -11.63
C TRP A 132 6.16 -4.51 -10.95
N THR A 133 7.42 -4.90 -10.96
CA THR A 133 8.52 -4.03 -10.58
C THR A 133 8.99 -3.21 -11.76
N VAL A 134 9.20 -1.92 -11.56
CA VAL A 134 9.52 -0.96 -12.63
C VAL A 134 11.01 -0.66 -12.60
N PRO A 135 11.79 -1.12 -13.61
CA PRO A 135 13.22 -0.85 -13.68
C PRO A 135 13.52 0.64 -13.64
N ASN A 136 14.54 1.00 -12.87
CA ASN A 136 15.04 2.38 -12.71
C ASN A 136 14.03 3.40 -12.15
N ALA A 137 12.87 2.98 -11.67
CA ALA A 137 11.94 3.87 -11.01
C ALA A 137 12.29 4.03 -9.54
N ASP A 138 12.35 5.29 -9.09
CA ASP A 138 12.43 5.68 -7.70
C ASP A 138 11.03 5.74 -7.10
N HIS A 139 10.93 6.21 -5.85
CA HIS A 139 9.65 6.34 -5.14
C HIS A 139 8.61 7.14 -5.95
N ALA A 140 7.44 6.54 -6.18
CA ALA A 140 6.30 7.15 -6.89
C ALA A 140 6.61 7.66 -8.31
N THR A 141 7.65 7.16 -8.97
CA THR A 141 8.01 7.58 -10.33
C THR A 141 7.64 6.57 -11.42
N SER A 142 7.09 5.41 -11.05
CA SER A 142 6.70 4.32 -11.96
C SER A 142 5.86 4.80 -13.15
N TYR A 143 4.81 5.56 -12.88
CA TYR A 143 3.95 6.17 -13.92
C TYR A 143 4.70 7.22 -14.74
N LYS A 144 5.48 8.09 -14.09
CA LYS A 144 6.17 9.19 -14.75
C LYS A 144 7.18 8.69 -15.80
N LEU A 145 7.90 7.61 -15.46
CA LEU A 145 8.92 7.04 -16.35
C LEU A 145 8.31 6.20 -17.47
N ASN A 146 7.22 5.49 -17.21
CA ASN A 146 6.68 4.48 -18.11
C ASN A 146 5.17 4.65 -18.36
N LYS A 147 4.71 5.88 -18.65
CA LYS A 147 3.28 6.22 -18.76
C LYS A 147 2.46 5.25 -19.62
N LYS A 148 2.99 4.87 -20.79
CA LYS A 148 2.29 3.98 -21.73
C LYS A 148 2.15 2.59 -21.14
N GLU A 149 3.25 1.97 -20.75
CA GLU A 149 3.26 0.60 -20.20
C GLU A 149 2.46 0.53 -18.90
N TYR A 150 2.63 1.51 -18.01
CA TYR A 150 1.86 1.62 -16.77
C TYR A 150 0.35 1.63 -17.04
N THR A 151 -0.07 2.50 -17.96
CA THR A 151 -1.48 2.61 -18.33
C THR A 151 -2.01 1.31 -18.94
N GLU A 152 -1.23 0.65 -19.80
CA GLU A 152 -1.60 -0.62 -20.42
C GLU A 152 -1.72 -1.74 -19.38
N LYS A 153 -0.74 -1.87 -18.48
CA LYS A 153 -0.79 -2.89 -17.41
C LYS A 153 -1.98 -2.70 -16.46
N VAL A 154 -2.23 -1.47 -16.00
CA VAL A 154 -3.39 -1.18 -15.15
C VAL A 154 -4.70 -1.47 -15.89
N LYS A 155 -4.82 -1.08 -17.17
CA LYS A 155 -6.00 -1.39 -17.99
C LYS A 155 -6.19 -2.87 -18.21
N LEU A 156 -5.13 -3.61 -18.54
CA LEU A 156 -5.20 -5.06 -18.74
C LEU A 156 -5.64 -5.76 -17.44
N PHE A 157 -5.07 -5.39 -16.33
CA PHE A 157 -5.46 -5.93 -15.02
C PHE A 157 -6.93 -5.61 -14.71
N THR A 158 -7.32 -4.34 -14.77
CA THR A 158 -8.69 -3.92 -14.43
C THR A 158 -9.74 -4.55 -15.33
N ASN A 159 -9.48 -4.68 -16.63
CA ASN A 159 -10.41 -5.28 -17.59
C ASN A 159 -10.68 -6.78 -17.33
N LYS A 160 -9.80 -7.49 -16.62
CA LYS A 160 -10.05 -8.88 -16.21
C LYS A 160 -11.16 -8.97 -15.17
N TYR A 161 -11.31 -7.94 -14.31
CA TYR A 161 -12.13 -8.01 -13.10
C TYR A 161 -13.28 -7.00 -13.08
N ILE A 162 -13.23 -5.99 -13.93
CA ILE A 162 -14.27 -4.95 -14.06
C ILE A 162 -14.94 -5.13 -15.43
N ARG A 163 -16.09 -5.76 -15.40
CA ARG A 163 -17.00 -5.87 -16.55
C ARG A 163 -18.15 -4.90 -16.43
#